data_e8d34b7ec782d34414b73c77f11d0d41
#
_entry.id   e8d34b7ec782d34414b73c77f11d0d41
#
_cell.length_a   1.000
_cell.length_b   1.000
_cell.length_c   1.000
_cell.angle_alpha   90.00
_cell.angle_beta   90.00
_cell.angle_gamma   90.00
#
_symmetry.space_group_name_H-M   'P 1'
#
loop_
_entity.id
_entity.type
_entity.pdbx_description
1 polymer ?
#
loop_
_entity_poly.entity_id
_entity_poly.type
_entity_poly.pdbx_seq_one_letter_code
_entity_poly.pdbx_strand_id
1 'polypeptide(L)'
;MLNVHKQLSDKTVFAGGCWIWNGIAPNYSRSFTCTKAALSTCKKYQVQEVFCTAWLDNGAETPVDAILPGAALFAHLGFHDVYDQAELEEEFHNATGSSLKEFIKLDRFDTLFLGEQVNIKSENPSKYLLYQDPMLGIFDWHLRGAGAEKIITENWQKI
;
A
#
# COMPACT_ATOMS: atom_id res chain seq x y z
N MET A 1 1.33 -19.89 -10.85
CA MET A 1 1.20 -18.84 -11.89
C MET A 1 2.52 -18.63 -12.63
N LEU A 2 3.64 -18.20 -12.02
CA LEU A 2 4.93 -17.96 -12.70
C LEU A 2 5.46 -19.13 -13.52
N ASN A 3 5.32 -20.37 -13.04
CA ASN A 3 5.72 -21.54 -13.83
C ASN A 3 4.99 -21.67 -15.17
N VAL A 4 3.71 -21.28 -15.22
CA VAL A 4 2.91 -21.30 -16.45
C VAL A 4 3.41 -20.19 -17.39
N HIS A 5 3.66 -18.99 -16.87
CA HIS A 5 4.20 -17.89 -17.68
C HIS A 5 5.56 -18.24 -18.30
N LYS A 6 6.45 -18.88 -17.53
CA LYS A 6 7.75 -19.33 -18.04
C LYS A 6 7.66 -20.42 -19.12
N GLN A 7 6.59 -21.18 -19.14
CA GLN A 7 6.33 -22.14 -20.24
C GLN A 7 5.83 -21.47 -21.51
N LEU A 8 5.25 -20.29 -21.38
CA LEU A 8 4.69 -19.51 -22.49
C LEU A 8 5.67 -18.50 -23.09
N SER A 9 6.63 -18.03 -22.30
CA SER A 9 7.59 -17.02 -22.70
C SER A 9 8.90 -17.13 -21.91
N ASP A 10 10.01 -16.98 -22.59
CA ASP A 10 11.35 -16.91 -21.98
C ASP A 10 11.59 -15.55 -21.27
N LYS A 11 10.77 -14.55 -21.58
CA LYS A 11 10.87 -13.20 -21.03
C LYS A 11 9.64 -12.89 -20.19
N THR A 12 9.71 -13.21 -18.92
CA THR A 12 8.68 -12.83 -17.95
C THR A 12 9.14 -11.60 -17.17
N VAL A 13 8.31 -10.56 -17.17
CA VAL A 13 8.50 -9.32 -16.42
C VAL A 13 7.44 -9.24 -15.33
N PHE A 14 7.80 -8.77 -14.15
CA PHE A 14 6.86 -8.52 -13.07
C PHE A 14 6.62 -7.03 -12.88
N ALA A 15 5.35 -6.62 -12.87
CA ALA A 15 4.91 -5.28 -12.51
C ALA A 15 4.20 -5.33 -11.17
N GLY A 16 4.69 -4.59 -10.17
CA GLY A 16 4.10 -4.54 -8.84
C GLY A 16 3.73 -3.13 -8.43
N GLY A 17 2.60 -2.98 -7.76
CA GLY A 17 2.05 -1.68 -7.43
C GLY A 17 2.37 -1.20 -6.01
N CYS A 18 2.54 0.10 -5.85
CA CYS A 18 2.81 0.75 -4.56
C CYS A 18 1.56 1.10 -3.75
N TRP A 19 0.37 0.69 -4.18
CA TRP A 19 -0.90 0.87 -3.46
C TRP A 19 -1.17 2.30 -2.99
N ILE A 20 -1.01 3.26 -3.90
CA ILE A 20 -1.33 4.68 -3.67
C ILE A 20 -2.60 5.14 -4.40
N TRP A 21 -3.29 4.24 -5.06
CA TRP A 21 -4.44 4.54 -5.94
C TRP A 21 -5.81 4.34 -5.28
N ASN A 22 -5.85 3.76 -4.08
CA ASN A 22 -7.09 3.19 -3.55
C ASN A 22 -7.89 4.14 -2.65
N GLY A 23 -7.35 5.29 -2.28
CA GLY A 23 -8.01 6.22 -1.36
C GLY A 23 -7.34 7.56 -1.24
N ILE A 24 -7.66 8.27 -0.17
CA ILE A 24 -7.07 9.57 0.17
C ILE A 24 -5.65 9.47 0.71
N ALA A 25 -5.27 8.27 1.14
CA ALA A 25 -3.96 7.95 1.69
C ALA A 25 -3.46 6.61 1.13
N PRO A 26 -2.14 6.37 1.14
CA PRO A 26 -1.56 5.13 0.69
C PRO A 26 -1.89 3.97 1.64
N ASN A 27 -1.92 2.74 1.12
CA ASN A 27 -1.99 1.52 1.93
C ASN A 27 -0.62 0.84 1.95
N TYR A 28 0.28 1.32 2.80
CA TYR A 28 1.65 0.80 2.88
C TYR A 28 1.74 -0.61 3.44
N SER A 29 0.90 -0.97 4.42
CA SER A 29 0.85 -2.32 4.97
C SER A 29 0.59 -3.35 3.88
N ARG A 30 -0.37 -3.07 3.00
CA ARG A 30 -0.68 -3.93 1.86
C ARG A 30 0.43 -3.90 0.81
N SER A 31 0.91 -2.70 0.47
CA SER A 31 2.01 -2.52 -0.47
C SER A 31 3.24 -3.34 -0.06
N PHE A 32 3.68 -3.19 1.18
CA PHE A 32 4.87 -3.87 1.68
C PHE A 32 4.69 -5.38 1.76
N THR A 33 3.53 -5.84 2.24
CA THR A 33 3.22 -7.27 2.31
C THR A 33 3.22 -7.91 0.92
N CYS A 34 2.52 -7.30 -0.03
CA CYS A 34 2.43 -7.81 -1.41
C CYS A 34 3.80 -7.76 -2.12
N THR A 35 4.52 -6.65 -1.98
CA THR A 35 5.83 -6.45 -2.64
C THR A 35 6.87 -7.45 -2.12
N LYS A 36 6.98 -7.62 -0.79
CA LYS A 36 7.90 -8.60 -0.20
C LYS A 36 7.62 -10.02 -0.70
N ALA A 37 6.36 -10.44 -0.69
CA ALA A 37 5.98 -11.76 -1.18
C ALA A 37 6.23 -11.94 -2.68
N ALA A 38 5.91 -10.92 -3.48
CA ALA A 38 6.07 -10.95 -4.93
C ALA A 38 7.54 -10.99 -5.34
N LEU A 39 8.38 -10.09 -4.82
CA LEU A 39 9.79 -10.00 -5.19
C LEU A 39 10.59 -11.21 -4.68
N SER A 40 10.28 -11.73 -3.49
CA SER A 40 10.82 -13.02 -3.04
C SER A 40 10.48 -14.16 -4.02
N THR A 41 9.24 -14.17 -4.52
CA THR A 41 8.82 -15.15 -5.53
C THR A 41 9.53 -14.92 -6.86
N CYS A 42 9.69 -13.67 -7.30
CA CYS A 42 10.43 -13.34 -8.52
C CYS A 42 11.88 -13.83 -8.44
N LYS A 43 12.58 -13.61 -7.35
CA LYS A 43 13.93 -14.14 -7.11
C LYS A 43 13.97 -15.65 -7.19
N LYS A 44 13.08 -16.35 -6.47
CA LYS A 44 12.98 -17.81 -6.49
C LYS A 44 12.82 -18.38 -7.89
N TYR A 45 12.06 -17.69 -8.75
CA TYR A 45 11.81 -18.11 -10.12
C TYR A 45 12.71 -17.43 -11.16
N GLN A 46 13.74 -16.69 -10.71
CA GLN A 46 14.70 -16.02 -11.58
C GLN A 46 14.04 -15.10 -12.64
N VAL A 47 13.06 -14.32 -12.19
CA VAL A 47 12.50 -13.24 -12.99
C VAL A 47 13.51 -12.09 -12.96
N GLN A 48 14.05 -11.75 -14.15
CA GLN A 48 15.15 -10.81 -14.28
C GLN A 48 14.70 -9.34 -14.24
N GLU A 49 13.49 -9.07 -14.68
CA GLU A 49 12.99 -7.72 -14.82
C GLU A 49 11.76 -7.53 -13.91
N VAL A 50 11.87 -6.58 -13.00
CA VAL A 50 10.78 -6.14 -12.14
C VAL A 50 10.67 -4.63 -12.19
N PHE A 51 9.47 -4.09 -12.18
CA PHE A 51 9.27 -2.66 -12.06
C PHE A 51 8.11 -2.33 -11.13
N CYS A 52 8.28 -1.19 -10.48
CA CYS A 52 7.30 -0.61 -9.59
C CYS A 52 6.29 0.21 -10.38
N THR A 53 5.01 0.07 -10.08
CA THR A 53 3.94 0.86 -10.68
C THR A 53 3.26 1.70 -9.63
N ALA A 54 2.84 2.90 -10.03
CA ALA A 54 2.02 3.79 -9.24
C ALA A 54 0.82 4.21 -10.07
N TRP A 55 -0.36 3.83 -9.64
CA TRP A 55 -1.60 4.13 -10.31
C TRP A 55 -2.30 5.28 -9.57
N LEU A 56 -2.89 6.19 -10.31
CA LEU A 56 -3.67 7.31 -9.76
C LEU A 56 -5.06 7.38 -10.40
N ASP A 57 -5.57 6.22 -10.80
CA ASP A 57 -6.78 6.09 -11.62
C ASP A 57 -8.08 6.04 -10.80
N ASN A 58 -7.99 5.94 -9.48
CA ASN A 58 -9.17 5.97 -8.61
C ASN A 58 -9.33 7.33 -7.91
N GLY A 59 -9.35 8.40 -8.68
CA GLY A 59 -9.61 9.76 -8.23
C GLY A 59 -8.38 10.63 -7.98
N ALA A 60 -7.18 10.03 -7.92
CA ALA A 60 -5.91 10.73 -7.68
C ALA A 60 -5.87 11.57 -6.39
N GLU A 61 -6.57 11.12 -5.35
CA GLU A 61 -6.63 11.85 -4.07
C GLU A 61 -5.35 11.74 -3.27
N THR A 62 -4.64 10.60 -3.38
CA THR A 62 -3.35 10.41 -2.70
C THR A 62 -2.26 11.22 -3.40
N PRO A 63 -1.45 12.00 -2.67
CA PRO A 63 -0.32 12.73 -3.25
C PRO A 63 0.67 11.79 -3.95
N VAL A 64 1.24 12.22 -5.08
CA VAL A 64 2.16 11.41 -5.87
C VAL A 64 3.41 11.00 -5.08
N ASP A 65 3.90 11.85 -4.18
CA ASP A 65 5.07 11.55 -3.35
C ASP A 65 4.86 10.40 -2.37
N ALA A 66 3.62 9.99 -2.15
CA ALA A 66 3.30 8.80 -1.37
C ALA A 66 3.80 7.49 -2.01
N ILE A 67 4.28 7.52 -3.27
CA ILE A 67 4.96 6.39 -3.90
C ILE A 67 6.31 6.07 -3.24
N LEU A 68 6.99 7.07 -2.67
CA LEU A 68 8.39 6.97 -2.24
C LEU A 68 8.70 5.76 -1.35
N PRO A 69 7.92 5.45 -0.29
CA PRO A 69 8.16 4.25 0.53
C PRO A 69 8.06 2.94 -0.26
N GLY A 70 7.09 2.84 -1.16
CA GLY A 70 6.93 1.67 -2.01
C GLY A 70 8.07 1.51 -3.01
N ALA A 71 8.49 2.61 -3.66
CA ALA A 71 9.61 2.61 -4.59
C ALA A 71 10.93 2.26 -3.88
N ALA A 72 11.16 2.79 -2.68
CA ALA A 72 12.33 2.45 -1.87
C ALA A 72 12.35 0.96 -1.51
N LEU A 73 11.21 0.38 -1.12
CA LEU A 73 11.12 -1.06 -0.86
C LEU A 73 11.44 -1.90 -2.10
N PHE A 74 10.96 -1.47 -3.28
CA PHE A 74 11.29 -2.15 -4.54
C PHE A 74 12.79 -2.11 -4.82
N ALA A 75 13.43 -0.95 -4.64
CA ALA A 75 14.87 -0.78 -4.81
C ALA A 75 15.64 -1.65 -3.80
N HIS A 76 15.31 -1.53 -2.52
CA HIS A 76 15.91 -2.32 -1.45
C HIS A 76 15.89 -3.82 -1.77
N LEU A 77 14.71 -4.37 -2.04
CA LEU A 77 14.55 -5.79 -2.38
C LEU A 77 15.14 -6.16 -3.75
N GLY A 78 15.40 -5.20 -4.62
CA GLY A 78 16.11 -5.41 -5.88
C GLY A 78 17.60 -5.66 -5.68
N PHE A 79 18.21 -4.97 -4.72
CA PHE A 79 19.64 -5.03 -4.44
C PHE A 79 20.02 -5.98 -3.29
N HIS A 80 19.13 -6.16 -2.30
CA HIS A 80 19.36 -7.02 -1.14
C HIS A 80 18.58 -8.33 -1.23
N ASP A 81 19.18 -9.41 -0.75
CA ASP A 81 18.52 -10.72 -0.73
C ASP A 81 17.51 -10.86 0.41
N VAL A 82 17.71 -10.14 1.48
CA VAL A 82 16.90 -10.19 2.69
C VAL A 82 16.36 -8.79 2.97
N TYR A 83 15.11 -8.71 3.39
CA TYR A 83 14.52 -7.47 3.86
C TYR A 83 15.08 -7.11 5.24
N ASP A 84 15.65 -5.93 5.36
CA ASP A 84 16.02 -5.31 6.62
C ASP A 84 15.37 -3.94 6.74
N GLN A 85 14.60 -3.73 7.81
CA GLN A 85 13.86 -2.49 8.01
C GLN A 85 14.78 -1.32 8.36
N ALA A 86 15.83 -1.55 9.14
CA ALA A 86 16.71 -0.48 9.56
C ALA A 86 17.54 0.03 8.36
N GLU A 87 18.01 -0.89 7.53
CA GLU A 87 18.72 -0.56 6.29
C GLU A 87 17.80 0.19 5.31
N LEU A 88 16.57 -0.27 5.13
CA LEU A 88 15.59 0.44 4.29
C LEU A 88 15.31 1.86 4.81
N GLU A 89 15.21 2.06 6.12
CA GLU A 89 15.01 3.41 6.71
C GLU A 89 16.21 4.32 6.43
N GLU A 90 17.44 3.81 6.54
CA GLU A 90 18.66 4.55 6.22
C GLU A 90 18.73 4.90 4.73
N GLU A 91 18.51 3.93 3.84
CA GLU A 91 18.46 4.14 2.40
C GLU A 91 17.40 5.17 2.00
N PHE A 92 16.21 5.07 2.58
CA PHE A 92 15.12 6.01 2.35
C PHE A 92 15.51 7.43 2.77
N HIS A 93 16.09 7.57 3.98
CA HIS A 93 16.55 8.86 4.47
C HIS A 93 17.63 9.46 3.58
N ASN A 94 18.61 8.66 3.17
CA ASN A 94 19.70 9.10 2.30
C ASN A 94 19.20 9.55 0.92
N ALA A 95 18.18 8.90 0.39
CA ALA A 95 17.63 9.22 -0.92
C ALA A 95 16.67 10.42 -0.91
N THR A 96 15.91 10.61 0.17
CA THR A 96 14.80 11.58 0.20
C THR A 96 14.99 12.73 1.20
N GLY A 97 15.90 12.58 2.16
CA GLY A 97 16.02 13.48 3.32
C GLY A 97 14.89 13.35 4.34
N SER A 98 13.97 12.39 4.16
CA SER A 98 12.78 12.22 4.96
C SER A 98 12.81 10.94 5.82
N SER A 99 11.87 10.81 6.73
CA SER A 99 11.72 9.61 7.56
C SER A 99 10.69 8.65 6.98
N LEU A 100 11.09 7.42 6.72
CA LEU A 100 10.19 6.35 6.30
C LEU A 100 9.09 6.10 7.34
N LYS A 101 9.43 6.17 8.62
CA LYS A 101 8.46 5.98 9.73
C LYS A 101 7.35 7.02 9.70
N GLU A 102 7.67 8.27 9.37
CA GLU A 102 6.66 9.32 9.27
C GLU A 102 5.72 9.09 8.08
N PHE A 103 6.26 8.68 6.93
CA PHE A 103 5.42 8.30 5.79
C PHE A 103 4.47 7.13 6.13
N ILE A 104 4.97 6.11 6.79
CA ILE A 104 4.17 4.91 7.13
C ILE A 104 3.01 5.25 8.07
N LYS A 105 3.06 6.35 8.84
CA LYS A 105 1.91 6.79 9.64
C LYS A 105 0.66 7.09 8.80
N LEU A 106 0.83 7.50 7.55
CA LEU A 106 -0.31 7.74 6.64
C LEU A 106 -1.15 6.47 6.40
N ASP A 107 -0.57 5.30 6.59
CA ASP A 107 -1.28 4.02 6.54
C ASP A 107 -2.45 3.93 7.55
N ARG A 108 -2.36 4.70 8.63
CA ARG A 108 -3.38 4.72 9.69
C ARG A 108 -4.73 5.29 9.27
N PHE A 109 -4.81 5.94 8.13
CA PHE A 109 -6.11 6.38 7.62
C PHE A 109 -7.07 5.21 7.40
N ASP A 110 -6.56 4.08 6.93
CA ASP A 110 -7.37 2.93 6.54
C ASP A 110 -6.99 1.59 7.20
N THR A 111 -5.72 1.35 7.50
CA THR A 111 -5.24 0.01 7.88
C THR A 111 -5.59 -0.45 9.29
N LEU A 112 -5.84 0.45 10.22
CA LEU A 112 -6.27 0.08 11.57
C LEU A 112 -7.64 -0.59 11.61
N PHE A 113 -8.39 -0.52 10.53
CA PHE A 113 -9.64 -1.24 10.36
C PHE A 113 -9.45 -2.72 10.05
N LEU A 114 -8.37 -3.08 9.40
CA LEU A 114 -8.10 -4.45 8.97
C LEU A 114 -7.53 -5.32 10.10
N GLY A 115 -6.93 -4.69 11.13
CA GLY A 115 -6.33 -5.39 12.27
C GLY A 115 -7.30 -5.78 13.38
N GLU A 116 -8.43 -5.10 13.51
CA GLU A 116 -9.37 -5.28 14.61
C GLU A 116 -10.71 -5.82 14.10
N GLN A 117 -10.85 -7.02 13.66
CA GLN A 117 -12.12 -7.75 13.44
C GLN A 117 -13.37 -6.92 13.01
N VAL A 118 -13.18 -5.69 12.53
CA VAL A 118 -14.25 -4.85 12.03
C VAL A 118 -14.53 -5.30 10.61
N ASN A 119 -15.67 -5.89 10.39
CA ASN A 119 -16.09 -6.41 9.08
C ASN A 119 -16.51 -5.26 8.15
N ILE A 120 -15.55 -4.39 7.84
CA ILE A 120 -15.74 -3.31 6.87
C ILE A 120 -15.49 -3.88 5.48
N LYS A 121 -16.43 -3.68 4.59
CA LYS A 121 -16.37 -4.21 3.23
C LYS A 121 -15.44 -3.43 2.30
N SER A 122 -15.08 -2.21 2.67
CA SER A 122 -14.19 -1.36 1.89
C SER A 122 -12.76 -1.42 2.41
N GLU A 123 -11.80 -1.43 1.50
CA GLU A 123 -10.37 -1.32 1.81
C GLU A 123 -9.91 0.13 2.02
N ASN A 124 -10.78 1.10 1.75
CA ASN A 124 -10.53 2.54 1.85
C ASN A 124 -11.69 3.27 2.54
N PRO A 125 -12.03 2.90 3.77
CA PRO A 125 -13.20 3.45 4.47
C PRO A 125 -13.09 4.94 4.73
N SER A 126 -11.90 5.49 4.91
CA SER A 126 -11.66 6.92 5.11
C SER A 126 -12.18 7.76 3.95
N LYS A 127 -11.98 7.30 2.71
CA LYS A 127 -12.50 7.96 1.51
C LYS A 127 -14.02 8.04 1.53
N TYR A 128 -14.68 6.94 1.83
CA TYR A 128 -16.13 6.89 1.86
C TYR A 128 -16.72 7.68 3.02
N LEU A 129 -16.04 7.75 4.15
CA LEU A 129 -16.46 8.61 5.26
C LEU A 129 -16.40 10.10 4.88
N LEU A 130 -15.32 10.53 4.23
CA LEU A 130 -15.17 11.94 3.82
C LEU A 130 -16.15 12.36 2.75
N TYR A 131 -16.51 11.46 1.84
CA TYR A 131 -17.42 11.77 0.73
C TYR A 131 -18.88 11.37 1.02
N GLN A 132 -19.16 10.87 2.21
CA GLN A 132 -20.52 10.50 2.59
C GLN A 132 -21.42 11.73 2.65
N ASP A 133 -22.56 11.66 1.99
CA ASP A 133 -23.61 12.62 2.18
C ASP A 133 -24.34 12.35 3.50
N PRO A 134 -24.31 13.29 4.47
CA PRO A 134 -24.90 13.06 5.79
C PRO A 134 -26.42 12.94 5.79
N MET A 135 -27.09 13.39 4.72
CA MET A 135 -28.55 13.34 4.59
C MET A 135 -29.04 12.06 3.90
N LEU A 136 -28.30 11.61 2.90
CA LEU A 136 -28.70 10.49 2.04
C LEU A 136 -28.02 9.17 2.43
N GLY A 137 -26.93 9.19 3.19
CA GLY A 137 -26.19 8.00 3.60
C GLY A 137 -25.70 7.17 2.43
N ILE A 138 -25.28 7.80 1.33
CA ILE A 138 -24.96 7.12 0.05
C ILE A 138 -23.89 6.05 0.22
N PHE A 139 -22.93 6.25 1.13
CA PHE A 139 -21.83 5.32 1.37
C PHE A 139 -21.96 4.48 2.64
N ASP A 140 -23.11 4.46 3.31
CA ASP A 140 -23.35 3.67 4.52
C ASP A 140 -22.98 2.20 4.33
N TRP A 141 -23.28 1.65 3.18
CA TRP A 141 -22.94 0.28 2.83
C TRP A 141 -21.43 -0.01 2.91
N HIS A 142 -20.59 0.94 2.50
CA HIS A 142 -19.13 0.81 2.53
C HIS A 142 -18.56 0.95 3.94
N LEU A 143 -19.27 1.67 4.81
CA LEU A 143 -18.88 1.95 6.20
C LEU A 143 -19.53 1.00 7.21
N ARG A 144 -20.34 0.06 6.78
CA ARG A 144 -21.01 -0.91 7.68
C ARG A 144 -19.99 -1.73 8.44
N GLY A 145 -19.87 -1.40 9.70
CA GLY A 145 -19.13 -2.08 10.75
C GLY A 145 -19.34 -1.34 12.05
N ALA A 146 -19.56 -2.05 13.16
CA ALA A 146 -19.86 -1.44 14.44
C ALA A 146 -18.74 -0.47 14.85
N GLY A 147 -19.07 0.82 14.98
CA GLY A 147 -18.14 1.84 15.46
C GLY A 147 -17.11 2.34 14.43
N ALA A 148 -17.27 2.05 13.14
CA ALA A 148 -16.34 2.49 12.10
C ALA A 148 -16.02 3.98 12.17
N GLU A 149 -17.03 4.83 12.24
CA GLU A 149 -16.86 6.29 12.32
C GLU A 149 -16.02 6.72 13.53
N LYS A 150 -16.28 6.13 14.69
CA LYS A 150 -15.54 6.44 15.91
C LYS A 150 -14.08 6.02 15.77
N ILE A 151 -13.81 4.82 15.27
CA ILE A 151 -12.46 4.28 15.07
C ILE A 151 -11.68 5.14 14.08
N ILE A 152 -12.30 5.53 12.96
CA ILE A 152 -11.68 6.41 11.96
C ILE A 152 -11.28 7.74 12.60
N THR A 153 -12.21 8.38 13.29
CA THR A 153 -11.98 9.68 13.93
C THR A 153 -10.88 9.61 14.98
N GLU A 154 -10.87 8.58 15.82
CA GLU A 154 -9.83 8.35 16.83
C GLU A 154 -8.45 8.08 16.20
N ASN A 155 -8.41 7.41 15.06
CA ASN A 155 -7.17 7.15 14.34
C ASN A 155 -6.60 8.41 13.69
N TRP A 156 -7.46 9.24 13.09
CA TRP A 156 -7.02 10.51 12.52
C TRP A 156 -6.44 11.46 13.54
N GLN A 157 -6.92 11.40 14.78
CA GLN A 157 -6.34 12.19 15.89
C GLN A 157 -4.93 11.74 16.32
N LYS A 158 -4.49 10.56 15.87
CA LYS A 158 -3.18 9.97 16.23
C LYS A 158 -2.14 10.08 15.12
N ILE A 159 -2.51 10.62 13.98
CA ILE A 159 -1.61 10.89 12.85
C ILE A 159 -0.96 12.24 13.03
#